data_ef3119bc0a0f9c4552884bd028075d7d
#
_entry.id   ef3119bc0a0f9c4552884bd028075d7d
#
_cell.length_a   1.000
_cell.length_b   1.000
_cell.length_c   1.000
_cell.angle_alpha   90.00
_cell.angle_beta   90.00
_cell.angle_gamma   90.00
#
_symmetry.space_group_name_H-M   'P 1'
#
loop_
_entity.id
_entity.type
_entity.pdbx_description
1 polymer ?
#
loop_
_entity_poly.entity_id
_entity_poly.type
_entity_poly.pdbx_seq_one_letter_code
_entity_poly.pdbx_strand_id
1 'polypeptide(L)'
;MTTLTLQFLGAAGTVTGSKHLLAIEDRELLIDCGLFLGPKEWRVKNWEPFPLPLKNLDAVALTNAHLDQSGFLPRLINQGFHGPVYCSRPTGDLLGILLPDAGHLQEEDAAFANKRGFSKHAP
;
A
#
# COMPACT_ATOMS: atom_id res chain seq x y z
N MET A 1 -9.72 -0.09 -30.80
CA MET A 1 -9.14 1.17 -30.26
C MET A 1 -8.57 0.90 -28.88
N THR A 2 -7.32 1.27 -28.66
CA THR A 2 -6.66 1.10 -27.38
C THR A 2 -7.19 2.09 -26.36
N THR A 3 -7.65 1.62 -25.20
CA THR A 3 -8.17 2.46 -24.13
C THR A 3 -7.19 2.46 -22.95
N LEU A 4 -6.77 3.65 -22.57
CA LEU A 4 -5.98 3.87 -21.36
C LEU A 4 -6.91 4.38 -20.27
N THR A 5 -6.90 3.74 -19.09
CA THR A 5 -7.72 4.16 -17.96
C THR A 5 -6.84 4.47 -16.77
N LEU A 6 -7.27 5.42 -15.95
CA LEU A 6 -6.66 5.76 -14.67
C LEU A 6 -7.74 5.69 -13.62
N GLN A 7 -7.52 4.86 -12.60
CA GLN A 7 -8.45 4.65 -11.49
C GLN A 7 -7.78 5.08 -10.19
N PHE A 8 -8.49 5.88 -9.41
CA PHE A 8 -8.02 6.36 -8.11
C PHE A 8 -8.51 5.41 -7.01
N LEU A 9 -7.59 4.69 -6.36
CA LEU A 9 -7.90 3.72 -5.31
C LEU A 9 -7.61 4.28 -3.91
N GLY A 10 -7.01 5.46 -3.85
CA GLY A 10 -6.71 6.18 -2.61
C GLY A 10 -6.20 7.57 -2.91
N ALA A 11 -6.00 8.37 -1.87
CA ALA A 11 -5.62 9.79 -1.97
C ALA A 11 -6.59 10.62 -2.83
N ALA A 12 -7.83 10.17 -2.96
CA ALA A 12 -8.89 10.90 -3.66
C ALA A 12 -9.73 11.63 -2.60
N GLY A 13 -9.66 12.95 -2.58
CA GLY A 13 -10.26 13.76 -1.53
C GLY A 13 -9.52 13.71 -0.19
N THR A 14 -8.34 13.07 -0.15
CA THR A 14 -7.45 12.98 1.00
C THR A 14 -6.01 12.89 0.52
N VAL A 15 -5.04 13.05 1.43
CA VAL A 15 -3.61 13.10 1.08
C VAL A 15 -2.95 11.73 1.19
N THR A 16 -3.51 10.81 1.98
CA THR A 16 -2.87 9.53 2.30
C THR A 16 -3.50 8.35 1.58
N GLY A 17 -2.81 7.21 1.59
CA GLY A 17 -3.29 6.00 0.94
C GLY A 17 -3.15 6.02 -0.56
N SER A 18 -2.17 6.74 -1.08
CA SER A 18 -1.99 6.96 -2.51
C SER A 18 -1.88 5.64 -3.28
N LYS A 19 -2.81 5.41 -4.21
CA LYS A 19 -2.85 4.25 -5.11
C LYS A 19 -3.58 4.68 -6.39
N HIS A 20 -2.85 4.68 -7.50
CA HIS A 20 -3.39 5.03 -8.80
C HIS A 20 -3.17 3.88 -9.76
N LEU A 21 -4.25 3.27 -10.24
CA LEU A 21 -4.16 2.15 -11.18
C LEU A 21 -4.23 2.66 -12.61
N LEU A 22 -3.18 2.43 -13.35
CA LEU A 22 -3.09 2.73 -14.78
C LEU A 22 -3.26 1.42 -15.54
N ALA A 23 -4.25 1.37 -16.41
CA ALA A 23 -4.53 0.17 -17.20
C ALA A 23 -4.60 0.49 -18.70
N ILE A 24 -3.97 -0.37 -19.48
CA ILE A 24 -4.04 -0.32 -20.95
C ILE A 24 -4.17 -1.75 -21.47
N GLU A 25 -5.26 -2.04 -22.17
CA GLU A 25 -5.60 -3.38 -22.61
C GLU A 25 -5.64 -4.36 -21.42
N ASP A 26 -4.81 -5.40 -21.43
CA ASP A 26 -4.72 -6.40 -20.35
C ASP A 26 -3.56 -6.13 -19.38
N ARG A 27 -2.93 -4.96 -19.49
CA ARG A 27 -1.78 -4.55 -18.65
C ARG A 27 -2.21 -3.57 -17.58
N GLU A 28 -1.74 -3.79 -16.35
CA GLU A 28 -2.03 -2.93 -15.21
C GLU A 28 -0.76 -2.54 -14.47
N LEU A 29 -0.63 -1.25 -14.17
CA LEU A 29 0.45 -0.69 -13.36
C LEU A 29 -0.16 0.08 -12.19
N LEU A 30 0.26 -0.25 -10.98
CA LEU A 30 -0.12 0.50 -9.78
C LEU A 30 0.96 1.54 -9.51
N ILE A 31 0.58 2.81 -9.50
CA ILE A 31 1.46 3.93 -9.14
C ILE A 31 1.19 4.27 -7.69
N ASP A 32 2.19 4.09 -6.87
CA ASP A 32 2.16 4.15 -5.42
C ASP A 32 1.26 3.07 -4.78
N CYS A 33 1.59 2.71 -3.56
CA CYS A 33 0.91 1.68 -2.80
C CYS A 33 0.99 2.07 -1.32
N GLY A 34 0.22 3.09 -0.96
CA GLY A 34 0.35 3.78 0.32
C GLY A 34 -0.59 3.29 1.41
N LEU A 35 -0.19 3.55 2.64
CA LEU A 35 -1.05 3.41 3.81
C LEU A 35 -1.92 4.65 3.97
N PHE A 36 -3.16 4.44 4.38
CA PHE A 36 -3.98 5.51 4.92
C PHE A 36 -3.47 5.85 6.32
N LEU A 37 -3.17 7.11 6.56
CA LEU A 37 -2.64 7.62 7.81
C LEU A 37 -3.59 8.70 8.37
N GLY A 38 -3.46 9.01 9.68
CA GLY A 38 -4.25 10.05 10.31
C GLY A 38 -5.49 9.51 11.02
N PRO A 39 -6.68 10.11 10.82
CA PRO A 39 -7.89 9.72 11.53
C PRO A 39 -8.24 8.24 11.39
N LYS A 40 -8.89 7.69 12.41
CA LYS A 40 -9.26 6.27 12.45
C LYS A 40 -10.11 5.86 11.24
N GLU A 41 -10.99 6.72 10.76
CA GLU A 41 -11.83 6.47 9.61
C GLU A 41 -11.04 6.15 8.34
N TRP A 42 -9.85 6.74 8.19
CA TRP A 42 -8.93 6.44 7.09
C TRP A 42 -8.08 5.19 7.38
N ARG A 43 -7.55 5.07 8.60
CA ARG A 43 -6.66 3.97 8.97
C ARG A 43 -7.33 2.59 8.88
N VAL A 44 -8.63 2.50 9.14
CA VAL A 44 -9.37 1.23 9.04
C VAL A 44 -9.37 0.67 7.62
N LYS A 45 -9.20 1.53 6.61
CA LYS A 45 -9.12 1.10 5.20
C LYS A 45 -7.88 0.26 4.90
N ASN A 46 -6.82 0.38 5.72
CA ASN A 46 -5.62 -0.44 5.56
C ASN A 46 -5.87 -1.93 5.86
N TRP A 47 -6.95 -2.25 6.54
CA TRP A 47 -7.34 -3.62 6.85
C TRP A 47 -8.12 -4.29 5.73
N GLU A 48 -8.64 -3.48 4.81
CA GLU A 48 -9.35 -3.99 3.63
C GLU A 48 -8.36 -4.62 2.65
N PRO A 49 -8.76 -5.69 1.94
CA PRO A 49 -7.91 -6.24 0.88
C PRO A 49 -7.80 -5.25 -0.29
N PHE A 50 -6.78 -5.43 -1.11
CA PHE A 50 -6.66 -4.67 -2.36
C PHE A 50 -7.92 -4.92 -3.19
N PRO A 51 -8.58 -3.86 -3.69
CA PRO A 51 -9.94 -3.97 -4.23
C PRO A 51 -10.07 -4.64 -5.60
N LEU A 52 -8.96 -5.01 -6.22
CA LEU A 52 -8.91 -5.59 -7.57
C LEU A 52 -8.13 -6.91 -7.57
N PRO A 53 -8.36 -7.79 -8.57
CA PRO A 53 -7.60 -9.04 -8.68
C PRO A 53 -6.11 -8.78 -8.87
N LEU A 54 -5.28 -9.27 -7.96
CA LEU A 54 -3.82 -9.09 -8.01
C LEU A 54 -3.17 -9.85 -9.17
N LYS A 55 -3.80 -10.89 -9.66
CA LYS A 55 -3.31 -11.66 -10.81
C LYS A 55 -3.20 -10.82 -12.09
N ASN A 56 -3.96 -9.74 -12.17
CA ASN A 56 -3.97 -8.84 -13.34
C ASN A 56 -2.96 -7.69 -13.17
N LEU A 57 -2.41 -7.50 -11.98
CA LEU A 57 -1.47 -6.43 -11.69
C LEU A 57 -0.06 -6.84 -12.11
N ASP A 58 0.49 -6.16 -13.11
CA ASP A 58 1.80 -6.49 -13.69
C ASP A 58 2.96 -5.92 -12.89
N ALA A 59 2.81 -4.73 -12.34
CA ALA A 59 3.91 -4.04 -11.67
C ALA A 59 3.39 -2.95 -10.73
N VAL A 60 4.27 -2.53 -9.82
CA VAL A 60 4.09 -1.35 -8.97
C VAL A 60 5.23 -0.39 -9.25
N ALA A 61 4.94 0.90 -9.36
CA ALA A 61 5.93 1.96 -9.46
C ALA A 61 5.75 2.90 -8.26
N LEU A 62 6.81 3.15 -7.51
CA LEU A 62 6.79 4.04 -6.35
C LEU A 62 7.42 5.37 -6.70
N THR A 63 6.72 6.47 -6.41
CA THR A 63 7.21 7.82 -6.66
C THR A 63 8.20 8.30 -5.59
N ASN A 64 8.05 7.79 -4.37
CA ASN A 64 8.93 8.09 -3.24
C ASN A 64 8.79 7.01 -2.14
N ALA A 65 9.55 7.14 -1.05
CA ALA A 65 9.60 6.16 0.01
C ALA A 65 8.66 6.46 1.21
N HIS A 66 7.91 7.56 1.19
CA HIS A 66 7.00 7.88 2.29
C HIS A 66 5.93 6.79 2.46
N LEU A 67 5.52 6.54 3.69
CA LEU A 67 4.56 5.46 4.00
C LEU A 67 3.19 5.70 3.38
N ASP A 68 2.79 6.93 3.16
CA ASP A 68 1.54 7.26 2.48
C ASP A 68 1.59 6.96 0.96
N GLN A 69 2.75 6.61 0.41
CA GLN A 69 2.96 6.14 -0.96
C GLN A 69 3.50 4.71 -1.05
N SER A 70 4.09 4.17 0.01
CA SER A 70 4.78 2.87 -0.04
C SER A 70 4.33 1.85 1.01
N GLY A 71 3.70 2.30 2.08
CA GLY A 71 3.52 1.50 3.28
C GLY A 71 2.56 0.32 3.18
N PHE A 72 1.69 0.28 2.17
CA PHE A 72 0.80 -0.86 1.92
C PHE A 72 1.49 -1.96 1.08
N LEU A 73 2.64 -1.69 0.51
CA LEU A 73 3.35 -2.65 -0.35
C LEU A 73 3.61 -4.01 0.32
N PRO A 74 4.07 -4.08 1.58
CA PRO A 74 4.25 -5.38 2.23
C PRO A 74 2.95 -6.18 2.32
N ARG A 75 1.83 -5.52 2.60
CA ARG A 75 0.53 -6.17 2.65
C ARG A 75 0.08 -6.64 1.26
N LEU A 76 0.31 -5.85 0.22
CA LEU A 76 0.02 -6.23 -1.16
C LEU A 76 0.77 -7.51 -1.55
N ILE A 77 2.05 -7.59 -1.20
CA ILE A 77 2.88 -8.77 -1.44
C ILE A 77 2.35 -9.97 -0.65
N ASN A 78 1.98 -9.75 0.60
CA ASN A 78 1.41 -10.81 1.45
C ASN A 78 0.06 -11.30 0.92
N GLN A 79 -0.70 -10.45 0.22
CA GLN A 79 -1.96 -10.82 -0.42
C GLN A 79 -1.79 -11.55 -1.75
N GLY A 80 -0.56 -11.68 -2.25
CA GLY A 80 -0.26 -12.48 -3.43
C GLY A 80 0.33 -11.75 -4.62
N PHE A 81 0.68 -10.47 -4.50
CA PHE A 81 1.37 -9.77 -5.58
C PHE A 81 2.79 -10.30 -5.73
N HIS A 82 3.17 -10.70 -6.95
CA HIS A 82 4.49 -11.27 -7.26
C HIS A 82 5.26 -10.50 -8.32
N GLY A 83 4.71 -9.39 -8.82
CA GLY A 83 5.35 -8.62 -9.88
C GLY A 83 6.53 -7.76 -9.38
N PRO A 84 7.23 -7.09 -10.31
CA PRO A 84 8.31 -6.19 -9.95
C PRO A 84 7.79 -4.88 -9.35
N VAL A 85 8.63 -4.27 -8.53
CA VAL A 85 8.43 -2.93 -7.96
C VAL A 85 9.53 -2.02 -8.49
N TYR A 86 9.14 -0.99 -9.19
CA TYR A 86 10.06 -0.01 -9.78
C TYR A 86 10.11 1.25 -8.92
N CYS A 87 11.31 1.73 -8.68
CA CYS A 87 11.52 2.99 -7.97
C CYS A 87 12.92 3.53 -8.28
N SER A 88 13.21 4.77 -7.86
CA SER A 88 14.57 5.30 -7.92
C SER A 88 15.46 4.57 -6.91
N ARG A 89 16.77 4.59 -7.13
CA ARG A 89 17.73 3.98 -6.19
C ARG A 89 17.63 4.57 -4.79
N PRO A 90 17.58 5.91 -4.59
CA PRO A 90 17.40 6.47 -3.25
C PRO A 90 16.11 6.00 -2.57
N THR A 91 15.01 5.90 -3.30
CA THR A 91 13.76 5.36 -2.77
C THR A 91 13.94 3.93 -2.28
N GLY A 92 14.57 3.08 -3.09
CA GLY A 92 14.83 1.68 -2.73
C GLY A 92 15.69 1.55 -1.48
N ASP A 93 16.74 2.37 -1.37
CA ASP A 93 17.61 2.39 -0.19
C ASP A 93 16.84 2.79 1.08
N LEU A 94 15.99 3.81 0.99
CA LEU A 94 15.15 4.24 2.12
C LEU A 94 14.11 3.19 2.51
N LEU A 95 13.50 2.51 1.54
CA LEU A 95 12.52 1.46 1.80
C LEU A 95 13.11 0.31 2.62
N GLY A 96 14.37 -0.01 2.41
CA GLY A 96 15.09 -1.03 3.19
C GLY A 96 15.17 -0.72 4.68
N ILE A 97 15.01 0.55 5.05
CA ILE A 97 14.96 1.01 6.43
C ILE A 97 13.51 1.25 6.87
N LEU A 98 12.74 1.98 6.07
CA LEU A 98 11.40 2.44 6.46
C LEU A 98 10.38 1.31 6.57
N LEU A 99 10.37 0.35 5.65
CA LEU A 99 9.36 -0.71 5.68
C LEU A 99 9.55 -1.68 6.86
N PRO A 100 10.76 -2.17 7.16
CA PRO A 100 10.97 -2.97 8.36
C PRO A 100 10.64 -2.20 9.65
N ASP A 101 11.02 -0.93 9.73
CA ASP A 101 10.72 -0.08 10.89
C ASP A 101 9.21 0.10 11.07
N ALA A 102 8.50 0.42 9.99
CA ALA A 102 7.03 0.56 10.03
C ALA A 102 6.35 -0.75 10.45
N GLY A 103 6.83 -1.89 9.94
CA GLY A 103 6.31 -3.20 10.33
C GLY A 103 6.51 -3.48 11.80
N HIS A 104 7.70 -3.19 12.33
CA HIS A 104 8.01 -3.37 13.74
C HIS A 104 7.12 -2.49 14.64
N LEU A 105 6.92 -1.23 14.27
CA LEU A 105 6.05 -0.32 15.01
C LEU A 105 4.59 -0.82 15.01
N GLN A 106 4.11 -1.33 13.89
CA GLN A 106 2.76 -1.90 13.79
C GLN A 106 2.61 -3.13 14.68
N GLU A 107 3.63 -3.99 14.76
CA GLU A 107 3.64 -5.16 15.64
C GLU A 107 3.61 -4.73 17.11
N GLU A 108 4.37 -3.71 17.50
CA GLU A 108 4.35 -3.17 18.84
C GLU A 108 2.99 -2.58 19.20
N ASP A 109 2.40 -1.80 18.29
CA ASP A 109 1.07 -1.21 18.49
C ASP A 109 0.01 -2.29 18.63
N ALA A 110 0.07 -3.33 17.82
CA ALA A 110 -0.85 -4.47 17.89
C ALA A 110 -0.71 -5.21 19.21
N ALA A 111 0.51 -5.48 19.66
CA ALA A 111 0.77 -6.13 20.93
C ALA A 111 0.23 -5.31 22.11
N PHE A 112 0.45 -3.99 22.08
CA PHE A 112 -0.09 -3.07 23.10
C PHE A 112 -1.62 -3.07 23.10
N ALA A 113 -2.24 -2.94 21.93
CA ALA A 113 -3.69 -2.92 21.81
C ALA A 113 -4.33 -4.23 22.26
N ASN A 114 -3.73 -5.37 21.94
CA ASN A 114 -4.19 -6.69 22.37
C ASN A 114 -4.07 -6.86 23.88
N LYS A 115 -2.95 -6.43 24.47
CA LYS A 115 -2.75 -6.48 25.92
C LYS A 115 -3.77 -5.62 26.69
N ARG A 116 -4.19 -4.51 26.11
CA ARG A 116 -5.17 -3.57 26.70
C ARG A 116 -6.62 -3.88 26.30
N GLY A 117 -6.85 -4.86 25.43
CA GLY A 117 -8.17 -5.21 24.94
C GLY A 117 -8.79 -4.20 23.98
N PHE A 118 -7.99 -3.35 23.34
CA PHE A 118 -8.47 -2.33 22.40
C PHE A 118 -8.63 -2.83 20.96
N SER A 119 -7.94 -3.92 20.63
CA SER A 119 -7.92 -4.41 19.25
C SER A 119 -9.13 -5.28 18.93
N LYS A 120 -9.68 -5.10 17.74
CA LYS A 120 -10.69 -5.98 17.14
C LYS A 120 -10.06 -7.03 16.23
N HIS A 121 -8.76 -6.95 16.00
CA HIS A 121 -8.03 -7.79 15.06
C HIS A 121 -7.09 -8.72 15.81
N ALA A 122 -6.82 -9.88 15.22
CA ALA A 122 -5.82 -10.80 15.74
C ALA A 122 -4.42 -10.14 15.68
N PRO A 123 -3.52 -10.51 16.59
CA PRO A 123 -2.13 -10.04 16.56
C PRO A 123 -1.43 -10.39 15.26
#